data_c13f06d30285a9dd815f51d0cfbd7870
#
_entry.id   c13f06d30285a9dd815f51d0cfbd7870
#
_cell.length_a   1.000
_cell.length_b   1.000
_cell.length_c   1.000
_cell.angle_alpha   90.00
_cell.angle_beta   90.00
_cell.angle_gamma   90.00
#
_symmetry.space_group_name_H-M   'P 1'
#
loop_
_entity.id
_entity.type
_entity.pdbx_description
1 polymer ?
#
loop_
_entity_poly.entity_id
_entity_poly.type
_entity_poly.pdbx_seq_one_letter_code
_entity_poly.pdbx_strand_id
1 'polypeptide(L)'
;MKVQQFLDHHGIKENPFGQEDAQSDHVFKEFCLNGTHHPVWDKIFSNPTNPSTSVVFGEKGAGKTAIRMQMIEQLQIHNAQHPDNRVFVIEYDDFNPFLDCFRERYSGRKRRPERLLSYWRLWDHMDAILSLGATQLIGQVIEQDESVENNFQSVSKAQTSQLTHLEKRDLLLLAAFYDHSLDMPAVQRWNRLRRKLKFSYWKTEWERGLGFLVTLATVGLVFYLGNWKDFGQWWIWLIMFAGWAPWLWRQSTLLWKAWRVTREVRVFDHLPNALRKILSRMERRELAGQPIPSRDRSDDRYELLTKFQTILKKLGFTNIIILVDRVDEPHLVNGSAERMRDLLWPMFDNKLLKHPGVAFKLLLPSDVVYYLQREEKEFYERSRLDKQNLITSLDWTGESLYDVACDRVRACSADHSLKHSIRDLFDDSISEQELISQFAQLRVPRHLFKFLYRLLVDHCNRYTVDNPNWKINRETLHTALSLFQRDLDAFDRGMGTG
;
A
#
# COMPACT_ATOMS: atom_id res chain seq x y z
N MET A 1 -12.73 27.60 34.00
CA MET A 1 -13.46 27.71 32.69
C MET A 1 -13.23 26.42 31.91
N LYS A 2 -14.21 25.93 31.20
CA LYS A 2 -14.01 24.74 30.34
C LYS A 2 -13.38 25.14 28.99
N VAL A 3 -12.54 24.29 28.42
CA VAL A 3 -11.90 24.54 27.11
C VAL A 3 -12.94 24.79 26.01
N GLN A 4 -14.04 24.04 26.03
CA GLN A 4 -15.11 24.24 25.04
C GLN A 4 -15.75 25.63 25.14
N GLN A 5 -15.94 26.16 26.33
CA GLN A 5 -16.48 27.53 26.52
C GLN A 5 -15.55 28.61 25.96
N PHE A 6 -14.22 28.40 26.11
CA PHE A 6 -13.22 29.30 25.54
C PHE A 6 -13.27 29.23 23.97
N LEU A 7 -13.36 28.03 23.43
CA LEU A 7 -13.44 27.83 21.98
C LEU A 7 -14.75 28.38 21.39
N ASP A 8 -15.88 28.15 22.05
CA ASP A 8 -17.19 28.68 21.64
C ASP A 8 -17.20 30.23 21.58
N HIS A 9 -16.52 30.89 22.54
CA HIS A 9 -16.37 32.36 22.54
C HIS A 9 -15.64 32.84 21.29
N HIS A 10 -14.68 32.07 20.76
CA HIS A 10 -13.95 32.37 19.53
C HIS A 10 -14.63 31.82 18.27
N GLY A 11 -15.86 31.30 18.36
CA GLY A 11 -16.58 30.74 17.24
C GLY A 11 -16.03 29.40 16.72
N ILE A 12 -15.30 28.67 17.56
CA ILE A 12 -14.70 27.37 17.25
C ILE A 12 -15.57 26.26 17.86
N LYS A 13 -16.20 25.42 17.03
CA LYS A 13 -17.17 24.40 17.45
C LYS A 13 -16.57 23.23 18.21
N GLU A 14 -15.34 22.84 17.87
CA GLU A 14 -14.64 21.70 18.45
C GLU A 14 -13.16 22.00 18.63
N ASN A 15 -12.47 21.19 19.48
CA ASN A 15 -11.06 21.42 19.73
C ASN A 15 -10.19 21.03 18.53
N PRO A 16 -9.53 22.01 17.85
CA PRO A 16 -8.73 21.75 16.65
C PRO A 16 -7.51 20.85 16.90
N PHE A 17 -7.08 20.70 18.16
CA PHE A 17 -5.83 20.05 18.56
C PHE A 17 -6.07 18.79 19.39
N GLY A 18 -7.30 18.26 19.40
CA GLY A 18 -7.69 17.10 20.20
C GLY A 18 -7.13 15.77 19.68
N GLN A 19 -6.80 15.68 18.41
CA GLN A 19 -6.29 14.47 17.77
C GLN A 19 -4.91 14.70 17.15
N GLU A 20 -4.02 13.70 17.31
CA GLU A 20 -2.62 13.77 16.89
C GLU A 20 -2.30 12.85 15.72
N ASP A 21 -3.16 11.86 15.46
CA ASP A 21 -2.97 10.86 14.40
C ASP A 21 -3.85 11.20 13.21
N ALA A 22 -3.21 11.52 12.08
CA ALA A 22 -3.88 11.87 10.84
C ALA A 22 -4.89 10.80 10.34
N GLN A 23 -4.68 9.52 10.68
CA GLN A 23 -5.60 8.46 10.28
C GLN A 23 -6.91 8.44 11.06
N SER A 24 -6.90 8.87 12.31
CA SER A 24 -8.11 8.92 13.14
C SER A 24 -8.74 10.31 13.16
N ASP A 25 -8.01 11.34 12.74
CA ASP A 25 -8.40 12.73 12.78
C ASP A 25 -9.40 13.10 11.69
N HIS A 26 -10.68 13.27 12.07
CA HIS A 26 -11.73 13.64 11.12
C HIS A 26 -11.56 15.08 10.59
N VAL A 27 -11.10 16.02 11.44
CA VAL A 27 -10.85 17.41 11.02
C VAL A 27 -9.81 17.45 9.90
N PHE A 28 -8.73 16.67 10.04
CA PHE A 28 -7.73 16.56 9.00
C PHE A 28 -8.30 15.97 7.71
N LYS A 29 -9.05 14.87 7.83
CA LYS A 29 -9.61 14.14 6.67
C LYS A 29 -10.65 14.96 5.88
N GLU A 30 -11.46 15.73 6.57
CA GLU A 30 -12.56 16.43 5.92
C GLU A 30 -12.17 17.82 5.43
N PHE A 31 -11.26 18.50 6.13
CA PHE A 31 -11.02 19.93 5.88
C PHE A 31 -9.57 20.31 5.59
N CYS A 32 -8.59 19.52 6.03
CA CYS A 32 -7.17 19.91 5.97
C CYS A 32 -6.36 19.16 4.90
N LEU A 33 -6.93 18.21 4.15
CA LEU A 33 -6.19 17.47 3.12
C LEU A 33 -5.63 18.37 2.02
N ASN A 34 -6.37 19.42 1.64
CA ASN A 34 -5.97 20.41 0.65
C ASN A 34 -5.39 21.69 1.28
N GLY A 35 -5.11 21.68 2.58
CA GLY A 35 -4.53 22.77 3.33
C GLY A 35 -3.02 22.90 3.16
N THR A 36 -2.35 23.39 4.21
CA THR A 36 -0.89 23.59 4.21
C THR A 36 -0.13 22.31 3.96
N HIS A 37 0.76 22.35 2.98
CA HIS A 37 1.68 21.26 2.66
C HIS A 37 3.06 21.50 3.28
N HIS A 38 3.83 20.43 3.44
CA HIS A 38 5.21 20.53 3.90
C HIS A 38 6.08 21.33 2.90
N PRO A 39 7.05 22.16 3.35
CA PRO A 39 7.87 23.00 2.44
C PRO A 39 8.58 22.24 1.30
N VAL A 40 8.90 20.96 1.49
CA VAL A 40 9.52 20.11 0.45
C VAL A 40 8.50 19.29 -0.34
N TRP A 41 7.20 19.63 -0.28
CA TRP A 41 6.12 18.91 -0.93
C TRP A 41 6.39 18.62 -2.42
N ASP A 42 6.82 19.60 -3.18
CA ASP A 42 7.05 19.47 -4.62
C ASP A 42 8.10 18.40 -4.96
N LYS A 43 9.12 18.24 -4.10
CA LYS A 43 10.10 17.17 -4.26
C LYS A 43 9.53 15.80 -3.90
N ILE A 44 8.65 15.74 -2.90
CA ILE A 44 8.02 14.49 -2.46
C ILE A 44 6.99 14.04 -3.49
N PHE A 45 6.03 14.90 -3.81
CA PHE A 45 4.90 14.58 -4.68
C PHE A 45 5.33 14.42 -6.14
N SER A 46 6.13 15.38 -6.64
CA SER A 46 6.55 15.47 -8.05
C SER A 46 5.35 15.60 -9.02
N ASN A 47 5.62 15.59 -10.31
CA ASN A 47 4.56 15.70 -11.33
C ASN A 47 3.89 14.32 -11.56
N PRO A 48 2.57 14.15 -11.35
CA PRO A 48 1.86 12.89 -11.57
C PRO A 48 1.98 12.33 -13.00
N THR A 49 2.13 13.19 -14.02
CA THR A 49 2.29 12.76 -15.42
C THR A 49 3.65 12.12 -15.70
N ASN A 50 4.67 12.47 -14.91
CA ASN A 50 6.00 11.88 -14.97
C ASN A 50 6.55 11.73 -13.55
N PRO A 51 6.00 10.80 -12.75
CA PRO A 51 6.30 10.70 -11.34
C PRO A 51 7.73 10.20 -11.11
N SER A 52 8.43 10.85 -10.19
CA SER A 52 9.75 10.45 -9.74
C SER A 52 9.69 9.73 -8.40
N THR A 53 10.60 8.78 -8.17
CA THR A 53 10.78 8.16 -6.88
C THR A 53 11.33 9.16 -5.86
N SER A 54 10.78 9.16 -4.64
CA SER A 54 11.27 9.94 -3.51
C SER A 54 11.43 9.08 -2.26
N VAL A 55 12.51 9.33 -1.51
CA VAL A 55 12.78 8.67 -0.23
C VAL A 55 12.85 9.74 0.84
N VAL A 56 11.95 9.66 1.79
CA VAL A 56 11.71 10.70 2.80
C VAL A 56 11.87 10.10 4.17
N PHE A 57 12.76 10.68 4.97
CA PHE A 57 12.92 10.31 6.38
C PHE A 57 12.32 11.39 7.26
N GLY A 58 11.61 10.99 8.29
CA GLY A 58 11.02 11.91 9.24
C GLY A 58 10.86 11.30 10.61
N GLU A 59 10.98 12.14 11.62
CA GLU A 59 10.74 11.78 13.02
C GLU A 59 9.29 11.31 13.23
N LYS A 60 9.05 10.65 14.33
CA LYS A 60 7.70 10.26 14.72
C LYS A 60 6.87 11.51 15.02
N GLY A 61 5.78 11.70 14.26
CA GLY A 61 4.95 12.90 14.33
C GLY A 61 5.29 14.00 13.34
N ALA A 62 6.30 13.81 12.47
CA ALA A 62 6.64 14.76 11.40
C ALA A 62 5.60 14.85 10.27
N GLY A 63 4.51 14.09 10.34
CA GLY A 63 3.41 14.17 9.37
C GLY A 63 3.56 13.25 8.15
N LYS A 64 4.39 12.20 8.18
CA LYS A 64 4.54 11.25 7.08
C LYS A 64 3.20 10.70 6.57
N THR A 65 2.36 10.21 7.47
CA THR A 65 1.03 9.68 7.13
C THR A 65 0.09 10.77 6.61
N ALA A 66 0.18 11.99 7.14
CA ALA A 66 -0.56 13.14 6.62
C ALA A 66 -0.15 13.46 5.18
N ILE A 67 1.15 13.50 4.89
CA ILE A 67 1.69 13.68 3.53
C ILE A 67 1.18 12.58 2.59
N ARG A 68 1.15 11.31 3.03
CA ARG A 68 0.60 10.20 2.24
C ARG A 68 -0.88 10.45 1.89
N MET A 69 -1.69 10.85 2.86
CA MET A 69 -3.11 11.11 2.65
C MET A 69 -3.32 12.33 1.72
N GLN A 70 -2.55 13.39 1.88
CA GLN A 70 -2.55 14.53 0.97
C GLN A 70 -2.15 14.13 -0.46
N MET A 71 -1.15 13.24 -0.62
CA MET A 71 -0.79 12.71 -1.95
C MET A 71 -1.94 11.94 -2.59
N ILE A 72 -2.65 11.10 -1.83
CA ILE A 72 -3.81 10.35 -2.35
C ILE A 72 -4.89 11.32 -2.82
N GLU A 73 -5.22 12.34 -2.04
CA GLU A 73 -6.21 13.36 -2.39
C GLU A 73 -5.82 14.11 -3.67
N GLN A 74 -4.57 14.56 -3.77
CA GLN A 74 -4.08 15.25 -4.97
C GLN A 74 -4.07 14.33 -6.21
N LEU A 75 -3.81 13.03 -6.04
CA LEU A 75 -3.89 12.06 -7.13
C LEU A 75 -5.35 11.76 -7.52
N GLN A 76 -6.30 11.84 -6.59
CA GLN A 76 -7.73 11.76 -6.89
C GLN A 76 -8.16 12.94 -7.77
N ILE A 77 -7.78 14.16 -7.38
CA ILE A 77 -8.05 15.38 -8.14
C ILE A 77 -7.42 15.30 -9.54
N HIS A 78 -6.15 14.86 -9.62
CA HIS A 78 -5.46 14.67 -10.89
C HIS A 78 -6.19 13.67 -11.80
N ASN A 79 -6.58 12.51 -11.26
CA ASN A 79 -7.26 11.45 -12.03
C ASN A 79 -8.64 11.90 -12.53
N ALA A 80 -9.35 12.72 -11.75
CA ALA A 80 -10.63 13.31 -12.17
C ALA A 80 -10.46 14.32 -13.32
N GLN A 81 -9.38 15.11 -13.29
CA GLN A 81 -9.09 16.12 -14.31
C GLN A 81 -8.48 15.51 -15.60
N HIS A 82 -7.81 14.35 -15.49
CA HIS A 82 -7.07 13.73 -16.59
C HIS A 82 -7.49 12.27 -16.82
N PRO A 83 -8.70 11.99 -17.34
CA PRO A 83 -9.25 10.63 -17.44
C PRO A 83 -8.42 9.70 -18.35
N ASP A 84 -7.71 10.23 -19.34
CA ASP A 84 -6.86 9.46 -20.26
C ASP A 84 -5.41 9.31 -19.77
N ASN A 85 -5.04 10.00 -18.70
CA ASN A 85 -3.68 10.04 -18.17
C ASN A 85 -3.67 9.87 -16.65
N ARG A 86 -4.45 8.91 -16.16
CA ARG A 86 -4.60 8.62 -14.74
C ARG A 86 -3.37 7.92 -14.16
N VAL A 87 -3.22 8.06 -12.87
CA VAL A 87 -2.20 7.37 -12.08
C VAL A 87 -2.86 6.23 -11.29
N PHE A 88 -2.27 5.05 -11.33
CA PHE A 88 -2.68 3.93 -10.49
C PHE A 88 -1.88 3.95 -9.19
N VAL A 89 -2.57 4.03 -8.06
CA VAL A 89 -1.95 4.14 -6.73
C VAL A 89 -2.02 2.80 -6.04
N ILE A 90 -0.89 2.34 -5.52
CA ILE A 90 -0.77 1.14 -4.69
C ILE A 90 -0.31 1.58 -3.30
N GLU A 91 -1.14 1.37 -2.29
CA GLU A 91 -0.78 1.61 -0.89
C GLU A 91 -0.11 0.36 -0.31
N TYR A 92 1.16 0.50 0.07
CA TYR A 92 1.95 -0.54 0.69
C TYR A 92 2.34 -0.08 2.11
N ASP A 93 1.36 -0.02 2.98
CA ASP A 93 1.44 0.52 4.35
C ASP A 93 1.11 -0.52 5.43
N ASP A 94 0.49 -1.64 5.10
CA ASP A 94 0.32 -2.78 5.99
C ASP A 94 1.18 -3.95 5.53
N PHE A 95 2.26 -4.19 6.27
CA PHE A 95 3.19 -5.28 6.02
C PHE A 95 2.83 -6.56 6.77
N ASN A 96 1.98 -6.50 7.81
CA ASN A 96 1.70 -7.64 8.68
C ASN A 96 1.19 -8.88 7.92
N PRO A 97 0.19 -8.79 7.01
CA PRO A 97 -0.30 -9.96 6.30
C PRO A 97 0.79 -10.70 5.53
N PHE A 98 1.69 -9.94 4.87
CA PHE A 98 2.79 -10.50 4.09
C PHE A 98 3.88 -11.11 4.96
N LEU A 99 4.21 -10.45 6.06
CA LEU A 99 5.24 -10.90 7.00
C LEU A 99 4.77 -12.13 7.80
N ASP A 100 3.49 -12.23 8.12
CA ASP A 100 2.93 -13.40 8.80
C ASP A 100 2.98 -14.63 7.91
N CYS A 101 2.51 -14.53 6.67
CA CYS A 101 2.62 -15.61 5.69
C CYS A 101 4.08 -16.02 5.46
N PHE A 102 4.97 -15.02 5.35
CA PHE A 102 6.40 -15.28 5.21
C PHE A 102 6.97 -16.03 6.40
N ARG A 103 6.60 -15.65 7.64
CA ARG A 103 7.01 -16.29 8.88
C ARG A 103 6.55 -17.75 8.96
N GLU A 104 5.38 -18.07 8.46
CA GLU A 104 4.82 -19.43 8.46
C GLU A 104 5.62 -20.41 7.58
N ARG A 105 6.36 -19.88 6.58
CA ARG A 105 7.24 -20.68 5.70
C ARG A 105 8.52 -21.17 6.37
N TYR A 106 8.86 -20.62 7.54
CA TYR A 106 10.08 -20.94 8.26
C TYR A 106 9.78 -21.65 9.58
N SER A 107 10.71 -22.50 10.02
CA SER A 107 10.62 -23.27 11.27
C SER A 107 11.87 -23.09 12.14
N GLY A 108 11.75 -23.40 13.42
CA GLY A 108 12.85 -23.41 14.37
C GLY A 108 13.52 -22.01 14.52
N ARG A 109 14.83 -21.98 14.52
CA ARG A 109 15.63 -20.76 14.76
C ARG A 109 15.47 -19.70 13.66
N LYS A 110 15.10 -20.10 12.44
CA LYS A 110 14.87 -19.16 11.31
C LYS A 110 13.58 -18.34 11.46
N ARG A 111 12.61 -18.81 12.27
CA ARG A 111 11.33 -18.14 12.54
C ARG A 111 11.47 -16.97 13.53
N ARG A 112 12.63 -16.80 14.18
CA ARG A 112 12.86 -15.70 15.12
C ARG A 112 12.93 -14.37 14.37
N PRO A 113 12.26 -13.30 14.87
CA PRO A 113 12.24 -12.00 14.19
C PRO A 113 13.61 -11.47 13.80
N GLU A 114 14.63 -11.64 14.64
CA GLU A 114 16.00 -11.16 14.42
C GLU A 114 16.68 -11.78 13.19
N ARG A 115 16.22 -12.96 12.76
CA ARG A 115 16.80 -13.69 11.62
C ARG A 115 15.85 -13.79 10.44
N LEU A 116 14.56 -13.71 10.69
CA LEU A 116 13.55 -13.89 9.67
C LEU A 116 13.66 -12.85 8.58
N LEU A 117 13.75 -11.56 8.97
CA LEU A 117 13.80 -10.44 8.03
C LEU A 117 15.07 -10.43 7.17
N SER A 118 16.18 -10.99 7.64
CA SER A 118 17.39 -11.15 6.82
C SER A 118 17.23 -12.10 5.62
N TYR A 119 16.14 -12.92 5.58
CA TYR A 119 15.76 -13.75 4.43
C TYR A 119 14.77 -13.08 3.49
N TRP A 120 14.24 -11.91 3.87
CA TRP A 120 13.38 -11.10 3.00
C TRP A 120 14.18 -10.55 1.83
N ARG A 121 13.65 -10.63 0.63
CA ARG A 121 14.36 -10.28 -0.61
C ARG A 121 13.55 -9.31 -1.46
N LEU A 122 14.19 -8.73 -2.47
CA LEU A 122 13.57 -7.85 -3.46
C LEU A 122 12.29 -8.46 -4.07
N TRP A 123 12.33 -9.72 -4.44
CA TRP A 123 11.18 -10.38 -5.06
C TRP A 123 10.00 -10.58 -4.10
N ASP A 124 10.22 -10.62 -2.78
CA ASP A 124 9.12 -10.65 -1.81
C ASP A 124 8.37 -9.32 -1.78
N HIS A 125 9.07 -8.19 -1.87
CA HIS A 125 8.44 -6.88 -2.05
C HIS A 125 7.69 -6.78 -3.38
N MET A 126 8.29 -7.25 -4.46
CA MET A 126 7.65 -7.25 -5.78
C MET A 126 6.38 -8.10 -5.79
N ASP A 127 6.42 -9.29 -5.18
CA ASP A 127 5.25 -10.18 -5.03
C ASP A 127 4.14 -9.52 -4.19
N ALA A 128 4.49 -8.81 -3.10
CA ALA A 128 3.53 -8.06 -2.27
C ALA A 128 2.89 -6.90 -3.07
N ILE A 129 3.69 -6.10 -3.76
CA ILE A 129 3.22 -4.96 -4.57
C ILE A 129 2.33 -5.45 -5.73
N LEU A 130 2.74 -6.51 -6.42
CA LEU A 130 1.93 -7.10 -7.49
C LEU A 130 0.63 -7.69 -6.95
N SER A 131 0.64 -8.27 -5.74
CA SER A 131 -0.57 -8.77 -5.10
C SER A 131 -1.54 -7.64 -4.76
N LEU A 132 -1.06 -6.56 -4.14
CA LEU A 132 -1.89 -5.39 -3.84
C LEU A 132 -2.49 -4.79 -5.11
N GLY A 133 -1.66 -4.51 -6.11
CA GLY A 133 -2.11 -3.90 -7.36
C GLY A 133 -3.05 -4.79 -8.16
N ALA A 134 -2.75 -6.09 -8.28
CA ALA A 134 -3.60 -7.04 -9.00
C ALA A 134 -4.96 -7.22 -8.30
N THR A 135 -4.97 -7.43 -6.99
CA THR A 135 -6.20 -7.60 -6.21
C THR A 135 -7.11 -6.37 -6.32
N GLN A 136 -6.52 -5.17 -6.22
CA GLN A 136 -7.23 -3.90 -6.37
C GLN A 136 -7.83 -3.75 -7.79
N LEU A 137 -7.04 -3.97 -8.84
CA LEU A 137 -7.52 -3.87 -10.23
C LEU A 137 -8.61 -4.89 -10.53
N ILE A 138 -8.44 -6.13 -10.07
CA ILE A 138 -9.42 -7.21 -10.26
C ILE A 138 -10.72 -6.91 -9.53
N GLY A 139 -10.65 -6.35 -8.31
CA GLY A 139 -11.80 -5.85 -7.57
C GLY A 139 -12.60 -4.87 -8.41
N GLN A 140 -11.96 -3.84 -8.92
CA GLN A 140 -12.59 -2.82 -9.77
C GLN A 140 -13.23 -3.40 -11.04
N VAL A 141 -12.57 -4.36 -11.70
CA VAL A 141 -13.12 -5.02 -12.90
C VAL A 141 -14.33 -5.90 -12.56
N ILE A 142 -14.36 -6.55 -11.40
CA ILE A 142 -15.48 -7.40 -10.96
C ILE A 142 -16.67 -6.55 -10.51
N GLU A 143 -16.43 -5.45 -9.80
CA GLU A 143 -17.43 -4.60 -9.15
C GLU A 143 -18.01 -3.52 -10.07
N GLN A 144 -17.64 -3.48 -11.34
CA GLN A 144 -18.10 -2.48 -12.33
C GLN A 144 -19.62 -2.24 -12.39
N ASP A 145 -20.43 -3.19 -11.91
CA ASP A 145 -21.91 -3.11 -11.91
C ASP A 145 -22.49 -2.58 -10.59
N GLU A 146 -21.70 -2.60 -9.53
CA GLU A 146 -22.11 -2.10 -8.23
C GLU A 146 -21.65 -0.65 -8.18
N SER A 147 -22.60 0.29 -8.06
CA SER A 147 -22.37 1.75 -8.05
C SER A 147 -21.53 2.20 -6.84
N VAL A 148 -20.26 1.86 -6.84
CA VAL A 148 -19.28 2.46 -5.92
C VAL A 148 -18.76 3.74 -6.59
N GLU A 149 -19.54 4.82 -6.46
CA GLU A 149 -19.28 6.12 -7.08
C GLU A 149 -18.00 6.81 -6.59
N ASN A 150 -17.31 6.29 -5.58
CA ASN A 150 -16.24 7.01 -4.89
C ASN A 150 -14.82 6.46 -5.12
N ASN A 151 -14.60 5.54 -6.06
CA ASN A 151 -13.24 5.08 -6.31
C ASN A 151 -12.62 5.79 -7.52
N PHE A 152 -11.69 6.73 -7.25
CA PHE A 152 -10.97 7.52 -8.27
C PHE A 152 -10.14 6.66 -9.26
N GLN A 153 -9.97 5.39 -8.96
CA GLN A 153 -9.29 4.41 -9.81
C GLN A 153 -10.27 3.47 -10.53
N SER A 154 -11.57 3.75 -10.51
CA SER A 154 -12.58 2.90 -11.13
C SER A 154 -12.31 2.64 -12.61
N VAL A 155 -12.64 1.43 -13.06
CA VAL A 155 -12.46 0.98 -14.45
C VAL A 155 -13.83 0.73 -15.08
N SER A 156 -14.11 1.37 -16.22
CA SER A 156 -15.39 1.23 -16.92
C SER A 156 -15.47 -0.04 -17.77
N LYS A 157 -16.71 -0.50 -18.08
CA LYS A 157 -16.93 -1.61 -19.03
C LYS A 157 -16.39 -1.31 -20.42
N ALA A 158 -16.45 -0.05 -20.85
CA ALA A 158 -15.92 0.36 -22.13
C ALA A 158 -14.41 0.14 -22.22
N GLN A 159 -13.67 0.53 -21.16
CA GLN A 159 -12.22 0.33 -21.07
C GLN A 159 -11.85 -1.16 -21.04
N THR A 160 -12.54 -2.00 -20.27
CA THR A 160 -12.27 -3.45 -20.24
C THR A 160 -12.59 -4.14 -21.55
N SER A 161 -13.55 -3.64 -22.35
CA SER A 161 -13.86 -4.19 -23.67
C SER A 161 -12.77 -3.92 -24.72
N GLN A 162 -11.96 -2.87 -24.53
CA GLN A 162 -10.83 -2.51 -25.41
C GLN A 162 -9.62 -3.41 -25.22
N LEU A 163 -9.56 -4.21 -24.14
CA LEU A 163 -8.46 -5.15 -23.93
C LEU A 163 -8.44 -6.21 -25.04
N THR A 164 -7.26 -6.40 -25.63
CA THR A 164 -7.00 -7.46 -26.60
C THR A 164 -7.04 -8.84 -25.92
N HIS A 165 -7.12 -9.89 -26.70
CA HIS A 165 -7.08 -11.27 -26.18
C HIS A 165 -5.81 -11.55 -25.34
N LEU A 166 -4.67 -11.01 -25.77
CA LEU A 166 -3.40 -11.17 -25.04
C LEU A 166 -3.42 -10.45 -23.69
N GLU A 167 -3.93 -9.23 -23.64
CA GLU A 167 -4.04 -8.46 -22.39
C GLU A 167 -5.06 -9.09 -21.42
N LYS A 168 -6.18 -9.63 -21.92
CA LYS A 168 -7.13 -10.40 -21.11
C LYS A 168 -6.50 -11.65 -20.53
N ARG A 169 -5.71 -12.39 -21.34
CA ARG A 169 -4.93 -13.53 -20.86
C ARG A 169 -3.95 -13.12 -19.76
N ASP A 170 -3.18 -12.04 -19.98
CA ASP A 170 -2.18 -11.58 -19.03
C ASP A 170 -2.82 -11.12 -17.73
N LEU A 171 -4.00 -10.46 -17.78
CA LEU A 171 -4.78 -10.12 -16.59
C LEU A 171 -5.26 -11.36 -15.83
N LEU A 172 -5.71 -12.40 -16.55
CA LEU A 172 -6.11 -13.67 -15.94
C LEU A 172 -4.93 -14.44 -15.35
N LEU A 173 -3.72 -14.32 -15.92
CA LEU A 173 -2.49 -14.87 -15.34
C LEU A 173 -2.08 -14.12 -14.07
N LEU A 174 -2.11 -12.78 -14.08
CA LEU A 174 -1.87 -11.97 -12.88
C LEU A 174 -2.87 -12.30 -11.78
N ALA A 175 -4.15 -12.47 -12.15
CA ALA A 175 -5.19 -12.92 -11.22
C ALA A 175 -4.88 -14.31 -10.63
N ALA A 176 -4.37 -15.23 -11.44
CA ALA A 176 -4.04 -16.57 -10.99
C ALA A 176 -2.89 -16.58 -9.96
N PHE A 177 -1.91 -15.68 -10.13
CA PHE A 177 -0.70 -15.67 -9.31
C PHE A 177 -0.77 -14.70 -8.12
N TYR A 178 -1.51 -13.58 -8.24
CA TYR A 178 -1.41 -12.47 -7.30
C TYR A 178 -2.74 -11.99 -6.71
N ASP A 179 -3.90 -12.43 -7.21
CA ASP A 179 -5.17 -12.03 -6.61
C ASP A 179 -5.37 -12.74 -5.26
N HIS A 180 -5.34 -11.94 -4.19
CA HIS A 180 -5.47 -12.40 -2.81
C HIS A 180 -6.58 -11.62 -2.09
N SER A 181 -7.84 -11.81 -2.53
CA SER A 181 -8.99 -11.26 -1.84
C SER A 181 -9.57 -12.27 -0.86
N LEU A 182 -10.01 -11.80 0.31
CA LEU A 182 -10.69 -12.60 1.32
C LEU A 182 -12.20 -12.71 1.09
N ASP A 183 -12.78 -11.93 0.16
CA ASP A 183 -14.23 -11.82 -0.03
C ASP A 183 -14.85 -13.11 -0.60
N MET A 184 -14.11 -13.82 -1.44
CA MET A 184 -14.57 -15.06 -2.04
C MET A 184 -13.43 -16.00 -2.42
N PRO A 185 -13.71 -17.33 -2.56
CA PRO A 185 -12.66 -18.29 -2.96
C PRO A 185 -12.00 -17.94 -4.29
N ALA A 186 -10.67 -18.03 -4.38
CA ALA A 186 -9.86 -17.63 -5.54
C ALA A 186 -10.37 -18.19 -6.88
N VAL A 187 -10.80 -19.46 -6.93
CA VAL A 187 -11.36 -20.07 -8.15
C VAL A 187 -12.67 -19.42 -8.60
N GLN A 188 -13.53 -19.02 -7.65
CA GLN A 188 -14.80 -18.35 -7.97
C GLN A 188 -14.55 -16.93 -8.46
N ARG A 189 -13.68 -16.19 -7.78
CA ARG A 189 -13.29 -14.82 -8.14
C ARG A 189 -12.64 -14.79 -9.53
N TRP A 190 -11.70 -15.70 -9.80
CA TRP A 190 -11.10 -15.84 -11.12
C TRP A 190 -12.14 -16.17 -12.22
N ASN A 191 -13.12 -17.05 -11.94
CA ASN A 191 -14.19 -17.34 -12.88
C ASN A 191 -15.11 -16.14 -13.13
N ARG A 192 -15.38 -15.33 -12.10
CA ARG A 192 -16.17 -14.09 -12.22
C ARG A 192 -15.44 -13.10 -13.13
N LEU A 193 -14.13 -12.88 -12.88
CA LEU A 193 -13.27 -12.08 -13.74
C LEU A 193 -13.28 -12.57 -15.19
N ARG A 194 -13.04 -13.86 -15.42
CA ARG A 194 -13.03 -14.45 -16.74
C ARG A 194 -14.35 -14.23 -17.50
N ARG A 195 -15.49 -14.39 -16.83
CA ARG A 195 -16.81 -14.13 -17.42
C ARG A 195 -16.99 -12.67 -17.80
N LYS A 196 -16.56 -11.74 -16.95
CA LYS A 196 -16.57 -10.30 -17.22
C LYS A 196 -15.73 -9.92 -18.43
N LEU A 197 -14.55 -10.52 -18.57
CA LEU A 197 -13.66 -10.33 -19.71
C LEU A 197 -14.13 -11.05 -20.99
N LYS A 198 -15.21 -11.84 -20.91
CA LYS A 198 -15.71 -12.68 -22.02
C LYS A 198 -14.61 -13.59 -22.63
N PHE A 199 -13.73 -14.12 -21.74
CA PHE A 199 -12.64 -14.99 -22.17
C PHE A 199 -13.10 -16.44 -22.26
N SER A 200 -13.06 -17.04 -23.47
CA SER A 200 -13.53 -18.40 -23.73
C SER A 200 -12.37 -19.41 -23.63
N TYR A 201 -12.68 -20.62 -23.16
CA TYR A 201 -11.71 -21.72 -23.01
C TYR A 201 -12.24 -23.05 -23.54
N TRP A 202 -13.20 -23.06 -24.46
CA TRP A 202 -13.83 -24.28 -24.95
C TRP A 202 -12.84 -25.35 -25.46
N LYS A 203 -11.71 -24.93 -26.03
CA LYS A 203 -10.70 -25.84 -26.59
C LYS A 203 -9.81 -26.56 -25.60
N THR A 204 -9.92 -26.28 -24.29
CA THR A 204 -8.99 -26.80 -23.26
C THR A 204 -9.32 -28.22 -22.77
N GLU A 205 -10.49 -28.76 -23.12
CA GLU A 205 -10.97 -30.05 -22.59
C GLU A 205 -10.93 -31.22 -23.59
N TRP A 206 -10.39 -31.01 -24.79
CA TRP A 206 -10.31 -32.06 -25.78
C TRP A 206 -9.57 -33.33 -25.31
N GLU A 207 -8.57 -33.18 -24.43
CA GLU A 207 -7.81 -34.28 -23.83
C GLU A 207 -8.69 -35.17 -22.96
N ARG A 208 -9.68 -34.60 -22.27
CA ARG A 208 -10.69 -35.38 -21.54
C ARG A 208 -11.62 -36.09 -22.50
N GLY A 209 -12.04 -35.41 -23.56
CA GLY A 209 -12.88 -36.00 -24.59
C GLY A 209 -12.21 -37.21 -25.24
N LEU A 210 -10.89 -37.15 -25.50
CA LEU A 210 -10.10 -38.27 -26.02
C LEU A 210 -10.10 -39.44 -25.02
N GLY A 211 -9.86 -39.21 -23.73
CA GLY A 211 -9.90 -40.24 -22.70
C GLY A 211 -11.26 -40.93 -22.61
N PHE A 212 -12.36 -40.17 -22.63
CA PHE A 212 -13.71 -40.73 -22.68
C PHE A 212 -13.99 -41.52 -23.94
N LEU A 213 -13.60 -41.01 -25.10
CA LEU A 213 -13.80 -41.67 -26.40
C LEU A 213 -13.05 -43.02 -26.44
N VAL A 214 -11.78 -43.04 -26.03
CA VAL A 214 -11.01 -44.29 -25.95
C VAL A 214 -11.63 -45.27 -24.99
N THR A 215 -12.06 -44.83 -23.80
CA THR A 215 -12.73 -45.68 -22.79
C THR A 215 -14.02 -46.25 -23.37
N LEU A 216 -14.87 -45.43 -24.00
CA LEU A 216 -16.13 -45.83 -24.55
C LEU A 216 -15.96 -46.80 -25.73
N ALA A 217 -14.95 -46.53 -26.59
CA ALA A 217 -14.60 -47.41 -27.70
C ALA A 217 -14.09 -48.78 -27.22
N THR A 218 -13.24 -48.79 -26.18
CA THR A 218 -12.70 -50.03 -25.59
C THR A 218 -13.81 -50.86 -24.94
N VAL A 219 -14.66 -50.24 -24.14
CA VAL A 219 -15.83 -50.89 -23.50
C VAL A 219 -16.80 -51.40 -24.58
N GLY A 220 -17.13 -50.59 -25.57
CA GLY A 220 -18.00 -50.99 -26.70
C GLY A 220 -17.45 -52.16 -27.50
N LEU A 221 -16.13 -52.21 -27.75
CA LEU A 221 -15.50 -53.30 -28.46
C LEU A 221 -15.59 -54.62 -27.66
N VAL A 222 -15.30 -54.59 -26.36
CA VAL A 222 -15.43 -55.77 -25.49
C VAL A 222 -16.88 -56.26 -25.45
N PHE A 223 -17.83 -55.35 -25.37
CA PHE A 223 -19.26 -55.69 -25.42
C PHE A 223 -19.66 -56.31 -26.79
N TYR A 224 -19.19 -55.75 -27.91
CA TYR A 224 -19.47 -56.23 -29.25
C TYR A 224 -18.90 -57.64 -29.50
N LEU A 225 -17.70 -57.93 -28.99
CA LEU A 225 -17.07 -59.21 -29.08
C LEU A 225 -17.65 -60.28 -28.12
N GLY A 226 -18.55 -59.86 -27.18
CA GLY A 226 -19.26 -60.76 -26.29
C GLY A 226 -18.38 -61.47 -25.23
N ASN A 227 -17.16 -61.05 -25.06
CA ASN A 227 -16.14 -61.74 -24.27
C ASN A 227 -15.83 -61.02 -22.94
N TRP A 228 -16.75 -61.10 -21.97
CA TRP A 228 -16.63 -60.43 -20.67
C TRP A 228 -15.37 -60.77 -19.86
N LYS A 229 -14.75 -61.94 -20.12
CA LYS A 229 -13.52 -62.36 -19.47
C LYS A 229 -12.33 -61.49 -19.89
N ASP A 230 -12.42 -60.78 -20.98
CA ASP A 230 -11.34 -59.91 -21.48
C ASP A 230 -11.14 -58.66 -20.58
N PHE A 231 -12.16 -58.25 -19.81
CA PHE A 231 -11.95 -57.19 -18.77
C PHE A 231 -10.91 -57.57 -17.71
N GLY A 232 -10.63 -58.87 -17.52
CA GLY A 232 -9.57 -59.34 -16.66
C GLY A 232 -8.17 -59.23 -17.28
N GLN A 233 -8.05 -58.88 -18.55
CA GLN A 233 -6.75 -58.80 -19.20
C GLN A 233 -6.13 -57.40 -19.00
N TRP A 234 -4.85 -57.40 -18.60
CA TRP A 234 -4.11 -56.19 -18.27
C TRP A 234 -3.95 -55.17 -19.40
N TRP A 235 -3.91 -55.65 -20.67
CA TRP A 235 -3.74 -54.77 -21.86
C TRP A 235 -4.94 -53.87 -22.11
N ILE A 236 -6.16 -54.23 -21.74
CA ILE A 236 -7.35 -53.40 -21.86
C ILE A 236 -7.21 -52.17 -20.93
N TRP A 237 -6.79 -52.40 -19.71
CA TRP A 237 -6.49 -51.31 -18.77
C TRP A 237 -5.36 -50.41 -19.25
N LEU A 238 -4.37 -50.98 -19.94
CA LEU A 238 -3.26 -50.25 -20.52
C LEU A 238 -3.73 -49.33 -21.66
N ILE A 239 -4.63 -49.79 -22.53
CA ILE A 239 -5.24 -48.97 -23.60
C ILE A 239 -6.06 -47.85 -22.98
N MET A 240 -6.89 -48.14 -21.99
CA MET A 240 -7.67 -47.12 -21.30
C MET A 240 -6.74 -46.10 -20.63
N PHE A 241 -5.70 -46.56 -19.95
CA PHE A 241 -4.71 -45.68 -19.33
C PHE A 241 -3.97 -44.82 -20.38
N ALA A 242 -3.59 -45.39 -21.50
CA ALA A 242 -2.95 -44.66 -22.58
C ALA A 242 -3.86 -43.56 -23.14
N GLY A 243 -5.18 -43.80 -23.24
CA GLY A 243 -6.15 -42.77 -23.61
C GLY A 243 -6.24 -41.60 -22.64
N TRP A 244 -6.05 -41.87 -21.34
CA TRP A 244 -6.05 -40.85 -20.31
C TRP A 244 -4.66 -40.24 -20.04
N ALA A 245 -3.59 -40.84 -20.55
CA ALA A 245 -2.20 -40.39 -20.31
C ALA A 245 -1.95 -38.92 -20.67
N PRO A 246 -2.43 -38.36 -21.80
CA PRO A 246 -2.22 -36.95 -22.13
C PRO A 246 -2.83 -36.00 -21.11
N TRP A 247 -4.04 -36.32 -20.65
CA TRP A 247 -4.72 -35.53 -19.61
C TRP A 247 -4.04 -35.65 -18.27
N LEU A 248 -3.65 -36.85 -17.82
CA LEU A 248 -2.93 -37.07 -16.56
C LEU A 248 -1.58 -36.35 -16.57
N TRP A 249 -0.84 -36.45 -17.68
CA TRP A 249 0.43 -35.73 -17.86
C TRP A 249 0.27 -34.23 -17.72
N ARG A 250 -0.77 -33.68 -18.36
CA ARG A 250 -1.09 -32.25 -18.24
C ARG A 250 -1.42 -31.87 -16.79
N GLN A 251 -2.27 -32.65 -16.11
CA GLN A 251 -2.64 -32.37 -14.73
C GLN A 251 -1.45 -32.44 -13.77
N SER A 252 -0.55 -33.42 -13.94
CA SER A 252 0.66 -33.53 -13.11
C SER A 252 1.64 -32.38 -13.37
N THR A 253 1.85 -31.97 -14.61
CA THR A 253 2.71 -30.83 -14.94
C THR A 253 2.15 -29.52 -14.40
N LEU A 254 0.83 -29.31 -14.47
CA LEU A 254 0.17 -28.13 -13.90
C LEU A 254 0.21 -28.14 -12.38
N LEU A 255 0.04 -29.30 -11.75
CA LEU A 255 0.18 -29.42 -10.31
C LEU A 255 1.60 -29.11 -9.84
N TRP A 256 2.60 -29.62 -10.57
CA TRP A 256 4.01 -29.34 -10.27
C TRP A 256 4.33 -27.83 -10.42
N LYS A 257 3.84 -27.18 -11.49
CA LYS A 257 3.98 -25.74 -11.66
C LYS A 257 3.27 -24.97 -10.54
N ALA A 258 2.03 -25.32 -10.21
CA ALA A 258 1.28 -24.71 -9.14
C ALA A 258 1.99 -24.87 -7.79
N TRP A 259 2.45 -26.07 -7.47
CA TRP A 259 3.22 -26.33 -6.25
C TRP A 259 4.50 -25.50 -6.20
N ARG A 260 5.19 -25.37 -7.32
CA ARG A 260 6.41 -24.57 -7.40
C ARG A 260 6.13 -23.08 -7.18
N VAL A 261 5.09 -22.51 -7.79
CA VAL A 261 4.67 -21.12 -7.56
C VAL A 261 4.31 -20.90 -6.10
N THR A 262 3.50 -21.77 -5.51
CA THR A 262 3.10 -21.63 -4.10
C THR A 262 4.25 -21.77 -3.13
N ARG A 263 5.34 -22.44 -3.51
CA ARG A 263 6.56 -22.53 -2.72
C ARG A 263 7.41 -21.26 -2.81
N GLU A 264 7.50 -20.66 -4.00
CA GLU A 264 8.40 -19.53 -4.27
C GLU A 264 7.76 -18.18 -3.92
N VAL A 265 6.44 -18.04 -4.11
CA VAL A 265 5.70 -16.86 -3.64
C VAL A 265 5.40 -17.04 -2.16
N ARG A 266 6.14 -16.32 -1.31
CA ARG A 266 6.19 -16.53 0.14
C ARG A 266 5.33 -15.57 0.94
N VAL A 267 4.85 -14.52 0.31
CA VAL A 267 4.21 -13.36 0.97
C VAL A 267 2.70 -13.51 1.17
N PHE A 268 2.07 -14.52 0.58
CA PHE A 268 0.67 -14.89 0.81
C PHE A 268 0.41 -16.36 0.50
N ASP A 269 -0.71 -16.88 0.98
CA ASP A 269 -1.03 -18.30 0.84
C ASP A 269 -1.83 -18.58 -0.43
N HIS A 270 -1.24 -19.40 -1.28
CA HIS A 270 -1.93 -20.04 -2.39
C HIS A 270 -2.18 -21.52 -2.11
N LEU A 271 -3.41 -21.97 -2.35
CA LEU A 271 -3.70 -23.40 -2.36
C LEU A 271 -3.27 -23.98 -3.72
N PRO A 272 -2.29 -24.92 -3.76
CA PRO A 272 -1.80 -25.51 -5.02
C PRO A 272 -2.93 -26.08 -5.89
N ASN A 273 -3.94 -26.68 -5.26
CA ASN A 273 -5.10 -27.24 -5.95
C ASN A 273 -5.99 -26.16 -6.59
N ALA A 274 -6.15 -25.00 -5.95
CA ALA A 274 -6.90 -23.87 -6.52
C ALA A 274 -6.17 -23.32 -7.74
N LEU A 275 -4.87 -23.04 -7.60
CA LEU A 275 -4.04 -22.56 -8.69
C LEU A 275 -4.01 -23.55 -9.86
N ARG A 276 -3.85 -24.87 -9.62
CA ARG A 276 -3.95 -25.90 -10.64
C ARG A 276 -5.30 -25.86 -11.39
N LYS A 277 -6.42 -25.72 -10.64
CA LYS A 277 -7.77 -25.64 -11.25
C LYS A 277 -7.91 -24.40 -12.14
N ILE A 278 -7.31 -23.28 -11.74
CA ILE A 278 -7.30 -22.05 -12.54
C ILE A 278 -6.46 -22.25 -13.80
N LEU A 279 -5.21 -22.71 -13.67
CA LEU A 279 -4.31 -22.92 -14.80
C LEU A 279 -4.82 -23.99 -15.78
N SER A 280 -5.55 -25.00 -15.30
CA SER A 280 -6.14 -26.04 -16.17
C SER A 280 -7.21 -25.50 -17.13
N ARG A 281 -7.78 -24.32 -16.83
CA ARG A 281 -8.78 -23.63 -17.67
C ARG A 281 -8.17 -22.73 -18.75
N MET A 282 -6.83 -22.57 -18.75
CA MET A 282 -6.10 -21.83 -19.77
C MET A 282 -5.53 -22.81 -20.82
N GLU A 283 -5.48 -22.38 -22.08
CA GLU A 283 -4.89 -23.22 -23.15
C GLU A 283 -3.39 -23.42 -22.93
N ARG A 284 -2.89 -24.58 -23.34
CA ARG A 284 -1.45 -24.91 -23.22
C ARG A 284 -0.56 -23.91 -23.97
N ARG A 285 -1.04 -23.41 -25.11
CA ARG A 285 -0.33 -22.41 -25.94
C ARG A 285 -0.26 -21.05 -25.23
N GLU A 286 -1.27 -20.70 -24.48
CA GLU A 286 -1.34 -19.44 -23.72
C GLU A 286 -0.43 -19.43 -22.48
N LEU A 287 -0.20 -20.61 -21.90
CA LEU A 287 0.71 -20.78 -20.75
C LEU A 287 2.17 -21.01 -21.18
N ALA A 288 2.41 -21.36 -22.44
CA ALA A 288 3.75 -21.61 -22.94
C ALA A 288 4.53 -20.29 -23.04
N GLY A 289 5.74 -20.24 -22.48
CA GLY A 289 6.59 -19.06 -22.51
C GLY A 289 6.15 -17.89 -21.64
N GLN A 290 5.10 -18.06 -20.81
CA GLN A 290 4.71 -17.00 -19.89
C GLN A 290 5.61 -16.97 -18.66
N PRO A 291 5.88 -15.76 -18.10
CA PRO A 291 6.60 -15.64 -16.85
C PRO A 291 5.75 -16.24 -15.72
N ILE A 292 6.35 -17.17 -15.01
CA ILE A 292 5.73 -17.82 -13.84
C ILE A 292 6.65 -17.58 -12.66
N PRO A 293 6.17 -17.01 -11.55
CA PRO A 293 6.97 -16.71 -10.38
C PRO A 293 7.36 -18.00 -9.63
N SER A 294 8.18 -18.84 -10.27
CA SER A 294 8.54 -20.19 -9.82
C SER A 294 10.01 -20.35 -9.47
N ARG A 295 10.76 -19.25 -9.34
CA ARG A 295 12.19 -19.21 -9.04
C ARG A 295 12.53 -18.04 -8.14
N ASP A 296 13.60 -18.21 -7.35
CA ASP A 296 14.20 -17.18 -6.49
C ASP A 296 14.97 -16.13 -7.32
N ARG A 297 14.28 -15.39 -8.17
CA ARG A 297 14.84 -14.32 -8.99
C ARG A 297 13.81 -13.27 -9.35
N SER A 298 14.28 -12.06 -9.58
CA SER A 298 13.41 -10.90 -9.86
C SER A 298 12.95 -10.79 -11.32
N ASP A 299 13.61 -11.47 -12.27
CA ASP A 299 13.33 -11.27 -13.71
C ASP A 299 11.89 -11.58 -14.09
N ASP A 300 11.37 -12.74 -13.63
CA ASP A 300 9.98 -13.13 -13.87
C ASP A 300 8.98 -12.09 -13.31
N ARG A 301 9.31 -11.46 -12.14
CA ARG A 301 8.50 -10.42 -11.49
C ARG A 301 8.53 -9.11 -12.25
N TYR A 302 9.69 -8.72 -12.80
CA TYR A 302 9.78 -7.54 -13.67
C TYR A 302 8.96 -7.70 -14.95
N GLU A 303 8.97 -8.89 -15.56
CA GLU A 303 8.14 -9.18 -16.73
C GLU A 303 6.64 -9.10 -16.37
N LEU A 304 6.22 -9.66 -15.24
CA LEU A 304 4.84 -9.56 -14.75
C LEU A 304 4.44 -8.11 -14.41
N LEU A 305 5.35 -7.31 -13.84
CA LEU A 305 5.13 -5.89 -13.61
C LEU A 305 4.94 -5.12 -14.94
N THR A 306 5.75 -5.43 -15.95
CA THR A 306 5.61 -4.83 -17.30
C THR A 306 4.27 -5.22 -17.95
N LYS A 307 3.82 -6.46 -17.79
CA LYS A 307 2.48 -6.89 -18.25
C LYS A 307 1.37 -6.15 -17.51
N PHE A 308 1.50 -6.00 -16.20
CA PHE A 308 0.56 -5.22 -15.38
C PHE A 308 0.47 -3.77 -15.85
N GLN A 309 1.61 -3.11 -16.11
CA GLN A 309 1.64 -1.76 -16.66
C GLN A 309 0.98 -1.68 -18.05
N THR A 310 1.20 -2.67 -18.91
CA THR A 310 0.60 -2.69 -20.25
C THR A 310 -0.92 -2.76 -20.18
N ILE A 311 -1.45 -3.56 -19.25
CA ILE A 311 -2.89 -3.64 -18.99
C ILE A 311 -3.41 -2.31 -18.47
N LEU A 312 -2.74 -1.73 -17.46
CA LEU A 312 -3.12 -0.45 -16.87
C LEU A 312 -3.17 0.68 -17.91
N LYS A 313 -2.19 0.75 -18.82
CA LYS A 313 -2.18 1.74 -19.91
C LYS A 313 -3.41 1.64 -20.81
N LYS A 314 -3.86 0.44 -21.12
CA LYS A 314 -5.10 0.23 -21.89
C LYS A 314 -6.37 0.62 -21.11
N LEU A 315 -6.29 0.58 -19.80
CA LEU A 315 -7.38 1.01 -18.91
C LEU A 315 -7.32 2.51 -18.57
N GLY A 316 -6.40 3.28 -19.20
CA GLY A 316 -6.28 4.72 -19.02
C GLY A 316 -5.37 5.15 -17.85
N PHE A 317 -4.55 4.24 -17.30
CA PHE A 317 -3.55 4.56 -16.28
C PHE A 317 -2.15 4.55 -16.90
N THR A 318 -1.50 5.70 -16.94
CA THR A 318 -0.18 5.83 -17.59
C THR A 318 0.97 5.47 -16.66
N ASN A 319 0.82 5.71 -15.37
CA ASN A 319 1.86 5.52 -14.37
C ASN A 319 1.32 4.79 -13.13
N ILE A 320 2.23 4.20 -12.37
CA ILE A 320 1.96 3.58 -11.07
C ILE A 320 2.74 4.37 -10.01
N ILE A 321 2.07 4.77 -8.94
CA ILE A 321 2.70 5.32 -7.74
C ILE A 321 2.49 4.34 -6.59
N ILE A 322 3.59 3.92 -5.96
CA ILE A 322 3.60 3.02 -4.81
C ILE A 322 3.93 3.86 -3.58
N LEU A 323 2.98 3.94 -2.66
CA LEU A 323 3.11 4.66 -1.40
C LEU A 323 3.53 3.68 -0.31
N VAL A 324 4.72 3.86 0.24
CA VAL A 324 5.28 3.03 1.32
C VAL A 324 5.31 3.85 2.59
N ASP A 325 4.60 3.40 3.62
CA ASP A 325 4.51 4.08 4.92
C ASP A 325 4.45 3.03 6.05
N ARG A 326 4.61 3.45 7.32
CA ARG A 326 4.37 2.66 8.53
C ARG A 326 5.25 1.40 8.65
N VAL A 327 6.48 1.47 8.18
CA VAL A 327 7.42 0.33 8.17
C VAL A 327 7.85 -0.08 9.60
N ASP A 328 7.72 0.82 10.57
CA ASP A 328 8.03 0.61 11.98
C ASP A 328 6.94 -0.14 12.76
N GLU A 329 5.70 -0.14 12.27
CA GLU A 329 4.54 -0.67 12.99
C GLU A 329 4.40 -2.20 12.98
N PRO A 330 4.83 -2.95 11.93
CA PRO A 330 4.64 -4.39 11.90
C PRO A 330 5.20 -5.06 13.16
N HIS A 331 4.43 -6.01 13.72
CA HIS A 331 4.79 -6.66 14.99
C HIS A 331 6.15 -7.39 14.95
N LEU A 332 6.61 -7.84 13.79
CA LEU A 332 7.94 -8.44 13.60
C LEU A 332 9.05 -7.39 13.58
N VAL A 333 8.75 -6.17 13.18
CA VAL A 333 9.67 -5.03 13.19
C VAL A 333 9.68 -4.37 14.57
N ASN A 334 8.50 -4.07 15.12
CA ASN A 334 8.29 -3.52 16.46
C ASN A 334 9.22 -2.33 16.77
N GLY A 335 9.27 -1.34 15.86
CA GLY A 335 10.09 -0.14 16.01
C GLY A 335 11.61 -0.34 15.97
N SER A 336 12.11 -1.55 15.75
CA SER A 336 13.56 -1.82 15.69
C SER A 336 14.16 -1.31 14.38
N ALA A 337 15.08 -0.35 14.46
CA ALA A 337 15.75 0.22 13.31
C ALA A 337 16.56 -0.83 12.51
N GLU A 338 17.16 -1.81 13.18
CA GLU A 338 17.88 -2.91 12.52
C GLU A 338 16.92 -3.79 11.70
N ARG A 339 15.75 -4.12 12.24
CA ARG A 339 14.74 -4.91 11.55
C ARG A 339 14.10 -4.14 10.41
N MET A 340 13.87 -2.83 10.57
CA MET A 340 13.46 -1.96 9.48
C MET A 340 14.49 -1.94 8.35
N ARG A 341 15.77 -1.85 8.66
CA ARG A 341 16.85 -1.97 7.69
C ARG A 341 16.75 -3.29 6.92
N ASP A 342 16.69 -4.43 7.62
CA ASP A 342 16.66 -5.74 6.98
C ASP A 342 15.44 -5.92 6.07
N LEU A 343 14.30 -5.31 6.43
CA LEU A 343 13.10 -5.29 5.60
C LEU A 343 13.28 -4.38 4.38
N LEU A 344 13.81 -3.16 4.53
CA LEU A 344 13.83 -2.13 3.49
C LEU A 344 14.97 -2.23 2.50
N TRP A 345 16.17 -2.68 2.92
CA TRP A 345 17.37 -2.68 2.08
C TRP A 345 17.20 -3.41 0.74
N PRO A 346 16.45 -4.53 0.67
CA PRO A 346 16.16 -5.15 -0.61
C PRO A 346 15.42 -4.26 -1.60
N MET A 347 14.63 -3.26 -1.13
CA MET A 347 13.92 -2.32 -2.02
C MET A 347 14.86 -1.28 -2.65
N PHE A 348 16.01 -0.98 -2.03
CA PHE A 348 16.98 -0.04 -2.56
C PHE A 348 17.75 -0.64 -3.73
N ASP A 349 17.02 -1.07 -4.74
CA ASP A 349 17.51 -1.63 -6.00
C ASP A 349 17.27 -0.64 -7.14
N ASN A 350 18.33 -0.34 -7.90
CA ASN A 350 18.26 0.63 -8.99
C ASN A 350 17.22 0.27 -10.06
N LYS A 351 17.12 -1.02 -10.40
CA LYS A 351 16.17 -1.49 -11.43
C LYS A 351 14.73 -1.34 -10.97
N LEU A 352 14.46 -1.56 -9.67
CA LEU A 352 13.13 -1.38 -9.09
C LEU A 352 12.77 0.10 -8.98
N LEU A 353 13.60 0.91 -8.30
CA LEU A 353 13.29 2.31 -8.00
C LEU A 353 13.26 3.21 -9.24
N LYS A 354 13.85 2.77 -10.36
CA LYS A 354 13.85 3.47 -11.65
C LYS A 354 13.06 2.74 -12.72
N HIS A 355 12.19 1.82 -12.34
CA HIS A 355 11.39 1.13 -13.34
C HIS A 355 10.53 2.14 -14.10
N PRO A 356 10.61 2.21 -15.45
CA PRO A 356 9.84 3.19 -16.22
C PRO A 356 8.34 3.11 -15.94
N GLY A 357 7.72 4.26 -15.66
CA GLY A 357 6.29 4.35 -15.36
C GLY A 357 5.91 3.84 -13.95
N VAL A 358 6.88 3.59 -13.07
CA VAL A 358 6.65 3.28 -11.65
C VAL A 358 7.44 4.26 -10.79
N ALA A 359 6.79 4.88 -9.83
CA ALA A 359 7.46 5.73 -8.84
C ALA A 359 7.14 5.25 -7.43
N PHE A 360 8.15 5.27 -6.58
CA PHE A 360 8.03 4.92 -5.17
C PHE A 360 8.05 6.19 -4.31
N LYS A 361 7.14 6.29 -3.36
CA LYS A 361 7.10 7.31 -2.33
C LYS A 361 7.33 6.61 -0.99
N LEU A 362 8.59 6.55 -0.57
CA LEU A 362 8.98 5.88 0.67
C LEU A 362 9.00 6.90 1.81
N LEU A 363 8.07 6.76 2.75
CA LEU A 363 7.94 7.61 3.94
C LEU A 363 8.47 6.82 5.14
N LEU A 364 9.72 7.02 5.50
CA LEU A 364 10.49 6.18 6.41
C LEU A 364 10.76 6.88 7.75
N PRO A 365 10.85 6.12 8.87
CA PRO A 365 11.32 6.67 10.13
C PRO A 365 12.77 7.16 10.07
N SER A 366 13.07 8.25 10.79
CA SER A 366 14.43 8.80 10.88
C SER A 366 15.45 7.84 11.49
N ASP A 367 15.00 6.90 12.33
CA ASP A 367 15.85 5.90 12.96
C ASP A 367 16.66 5.06 11.97
N VAL A 368 16.13 4.90 10.75
CA VAL A 368 16.79 4.14 9.67
C VAL A 368 17.92 4.93 9.00
N VAL A 369 17.91 6.27 9.10
CA VAL A 369 18.93 7.16 8.50
C VAL A 369 20.34 6.82 9.02
N TYR A 370 20.43 6.47 10.31
CA TYR A 370 21.70 6.06 10.91
C TYR A 370 22.37 4.88 10.19
N TYR A 371 21.61 3.89 9.76
CA TYR A 371 22.13 2.78 8.99
C TYR A 371 22.47 3.18 7.57
N LEU A 372 21.63 4.03 6.95
CA LEU A 372 21.91 4.54 5.61
C LEU A 372 23.24 5.31 5.57
N GLN A 373 23.49 6.19 6.55
CA GLN A 373 24.73 6.98 6.62
C GLN A 373 26.00 6.15 6.81
N ARG A 374 25.86 4.90 7.27
CA ARG A 374 26.98 3.97 7.45
C ARG A 374 27.25 3.06 6.26
N GLU A 375 26.37 3.11 5.26
CA GLU A 375 26.56 2.35 4.04
C GLU A 375 27.71 2.95 3.23
N GLU A 376 28.42 2.08 2.54
CA GLU A 376 29.55 2.45 1.70
C GLU A 376 29.06 3.20 0.44
N LYS A 377 29.95 3.99 -0.15
CA LYS A 377 29.67 4.73 -1.39
C LYS A 377 29.11 3.84 -2.50
N GLU A 378 29.57 2.60 -2.59
CA GLU A 378 29.10 1.61 -3.54
C GLU A 378 27.59 1.30 -3.39
N PHE A 379 27.08 1.30 -2.15
CA PHE A 379 25.63 1.13 -1.90
C PHE A 379 24.85 2.30 -2.49
N TYR A 380 25.26 3.54 -2.25
CA TYR A 380 24.61 4.74 -2.81
C TYR A 380 24.67 4.75 -4.34
N GLU A 381 25.80 4.38 -4.94
CA GLU A 381 25.94 4.30 -6.38
C GLU A 381 25.09 3.19 -6.99
N ARG A 382 25.03 2.02 -6.35
CA ARG A 382 24.21 0.88 -6.77
C ARG A 382 22.72 1.16 -6.64
N SER A 383 22.29 1.73 -5.53
CA SER A 383 20.90 2.09 -5.27
C SER A 383 20.47 3.39 -5.95
N ARG A 384 21.46 4.20 -6.41
CA ARG A 384 21.23 5.52 -7.01
C ARG A 384 20.48 6.48 -6.11
N LEU A 385 20.58 6.35 -4.79
CA LEU A 385 20.00 7.26 -3.83
C LEU A 385 20.55 8.69 -3.95
N ASP A 386 21.78 8.84 -4.44
CA ASP A 386 22.41 10.13 -4.79
C ASP A 386 21.65 10.91 -5.89
N LYS A 387 20.83 10.19 -6.71
CA LYS A 387 20.08 10.73 -7.85
C LYS A 387 18.57 10.73 -7.64
N GLN A 388 18.08 10.20 -6.53
CA GLN A 388 16.68 10.22 -6.17
C GLN A 388 16.36 11.51 -5.39
N ASN A 389 15.09 11.81 -5.24
CA ASN A 389 14.66 12.85 -4.32
C ASN A 389 14.79 12.32 -2.87
N LEU A 390 16.03 12.34 -2.37
CA LEU A 390 16.36 11.92 -1.01
C LEU A 390 16.18 13.10 -0.07
N ILE A 391 15.27 12.96 0.90
CA ILE A 391 14.97 13.93 1.94
C ILE A 391 15.31 13.28 3.27
N THR A 392 16.44 13.66 3.85
CA THR A 392 16.99 13.03 5.06
C THR A 392 16.29 13.45 6.35
N SER A 393 15.53 14.55 6.32
CA SER A 393 14.73 15.03 7.44
C SER A 393 13.49 15.79 6.94
N LEU A 394 12.36 15.61 7.61
CA LEU A 394 11.13 16.39 7.44
C LEU A 394 11.10 17.49 8.49
N ASP A 395 11.84 18.56 8.22
CA ASP A 395 11.93 19.71 9.14
C ASP A 395 10.85 20.74 8.78
N TRP A 396 10.01 21.06 9.73
CA TRP A 396 8.98 22.07 9.60
C TRP A 396 9.52 23.44 10.01
N THR A 397 9.21 24.46 9.21
CA THR A 397 9.49 25.85 9.58
C THR A 397 8.43 26.36 10.56
N GLY A 398 8.76 27.37 11.34
CA GLY A 398 7.79 28.01 12.24
C GLY A 398 6.57 28.56 11.50
N GLU A 399 6.78 29.12 10.30
CA GLU A 399 5.71 29.61 9.42
C GLU A 399 4.78 28.48 9.00
N SER A 400 5.34 27.37 8.51
CA SER A 400 4.52 26.21 8.09
C SER A 400 3.73 25.60 9.25
N LEU A 401 4.32 25.56 10.45
CA LEU A 401 3.61 25.10 11.65
C LEU A 401 2.50 26.07 12.06
N TYR A 402 2.73 27.38 11.92
CA TYR A 402 1.72 28.41 12.15
C TYR A 402 0.55 28.27 11.18
N ASP A 403 0.84 28.06 9.89
CA ASP A 403 -0.17 27.84 8.85
C ASP A 403 -1.01 26.59 9.11
N VAL A 404 -0.37 25.49 9.50
CA VAL A 404 -1.07 24.26 9.91
C VAL A 404 -2.00 24.51 11.09
N ALA A 405 -1.58 25.28 12.10
CA ALA A 405 -2.44 25.65 13.23
C ALA A 405 -3.62 26.51 12.79
N CYS A 406 -3.40 27.48 11.89
CA CYS A 406 -4.45 28.31 11.32
C CYS A 406 -5.46 27.50 10.51
N ASP A 407 -5.00 26.56 9.68
CA ASP A 407 -5.89 25.68 8.89
C ASP A 407 -6.80 24.86 9.79
N ARG A 408 -6.27 24.33 10.90
CA ARG A 408 -7.07 23.57 11.86
C ARG A 408 -8.11 24.45 12.60
N VAL A 409 -7.74 25.66 12.97
CA VAL A 409 -8.67 26.60 13.60
C VAL A 409 -9.79 26.97 12.61
N ARG A 410 -9.47 27.24 11.34
CA ARG A 410 -10.46 27.51 10.31
C ARG A 410 -11.38 26.31 10.05
N ALA A 411 -10.83 25.11 10.01
CA ALA A 411 -11.59 23.88 9.81
C ALA A 411 -12.65 23.65 10.90
N CYS A 412 -12.33 24.02 12.16
CA CYS A 412 -13.23 23.88 13.30
C CYS A 412 -14.11 25.10 13.53
N SER A 413 -13.99 26.19 12.74
CA SER A 413 -14.76 27.42 12.92
C SER A 413 -16.23 27.22 12.55
N ALA A 414 -17.13 27.94 13.25
CA ALA A 414 -18.56 27.92 12.97
C ALA A 414 -18.92 28.57 11.63
N ASP A 415 -18.14 29.55 11.23
CA ASP A 415 -18.29 30.28 9.96
C ASP A 415 -16.97 30.17 9.17
N HIS A 416 -16.98 29.32 8.15
CA HIS A 416 -15.85 29.13 7.25
C HIS A 416 -15.54 30.32 6.36
N SER A 417 -16.41 31.34 6.30
CA SER A 417 -16.18 32.58 5.54
C SER A 417 -15.24 33.56 6.24
N LEU A 418 -15.11 33.44 7.56
CA LEU A 418 -14.22 34.27 8.36
C LEU A 418 -12.79 33.70 8.34
N LYS A 419 -11.80 34.55 8.11
CA LYS A 419 -10.39 34.19 8.14
C LYS A 419 -9.90 34.09 9.59
N HIS A 420 -10.46 33.14 10.36
CA HIS A 420 -9.94 32.87 11.70
C HIS A 420 -8.48 32.43 11.64
N SER A 421 -7.69 33.00 12.54
CA SER A 421 -6.27 32.67 12.72
C SER A 421 -6.06 32.15 14.14
N ILE A 422 -5.06 31.29 14.30
CA ILE A 422 -4.63 30.89 15.65
C ILE A 422 -4.25 32.11 16.51
N ARG A 423 -3.81 33.22 15.89
CA ARG A 423 -3.46 34.48 16.54
C ARG A 423 -4.63 35.09 17.33
N ASP A 424 -5.88 34.85 16.91
CA ASP A 424 -7.07 35.43 17.55
C ASP A 424 -7.31 34.90 18.96
N LEU A 425 -6.72 33.75 19.31
CA LEU A 425 -6.78 33.16 20.63
C LEU A 425 -5.81 33.83 21.64
N PHE A 426 -4.88 34.66 21.14
CA PHE A 426 -3.82 35.27 21.97
C PHE A 426 -4.05 36.77 22.16
N ASP A 427 -3.45 37.28 23.25
CA ASP A 427 -3.45 38.70 23.57
C ASP A 427 -2.79 39.52 22.46
N ASP A 428 -3.25 40.77 22.29
CA ASP A 428 -2.78 41.68 21.24
C ASP A 428 -1.29 42.07 21.39
N SER A 429 -0.72 41.88 22.58
CA SER A 429 0.70 42.10 22.86
C SER A 429 1.61 41.04 22.20
N ILE A 430 1.08 39.87 21.81
CA ILE A 430 1.84 38.81 21.17
C ILE A 430 1.72 38.96 19.64
N SER A 431 2.80 39.19 18.96
CA SER A 431 2.80 39.32 17.51
C SER A 431 2.74 37.94 16.82
N GLU A 432 2.29 37.91 15.56
CA GLU A 432 2.35 36.71 14.71
C GLU A 432 3.78 36.19 14.58
N GLN A 433 4.77 37.06 14.38
CA GLN A 433 6.17 36.69 14.29
C GLN A 433 6.71 36.04 15.58
N GLU A 434 6.21 36.48 16.75
CA GLU A 434 6.53 35.85 18.03
C GLU A 434 5.97 34.43 18.09
N LEU A 435 4.70 34.21 17.67
CA LEU A 435 4.12 32.86 17.61
C LEU A 435 4.88 31.95 16.65
N ILE A 436 5.22 32.42 15.44
CA ILE A 436 6.02 31.71 14.45
C ILE A 436 7.38 31.28 15.08
N SER A 437 8.05 32.21 15.77
CA SER A 437 9.33 31.92 16.43
C SER A 437 9.19 30.88 17.56
N GLN A 438 8.10 30.92 18.32
CA GLN A 438 7.83 29.93 19.36
C GLN A 438 7.48 28.56 18.78
N PHE A 439 6.66 28.51 17.74
CA PHE A 439 6.28 27.25 17.07
C PHE A 439 7.46 26.58 16.37
N ALA A 440 8.43 27.34 15.84
CA ALA A 440 9.65 26.80 15.29
C ALA A 440 10.41 25.88 16.24
N GLN A 441 10.29 26.10 17.55
CA GLN A 441 10.95 25.29 18.59
C GLN A 441 10.30 23.90 18.75
N LEU A 442 9.08 23.71 18.25
CA LEU A 442 8.31 22.47 18.38
C LEU A 442 8.65 21.43 17.30
N ARG A 443 9.34 21.83 16.23
CA ARG A 443 9.93 21.03 15.16
C ARG A 443 8.94 20.22 14.31
N VAL A 444 7.90 19.59 14.89
CA VAL A 444 6.97 18.70 14.20
C VAL A 444 5.51 19.00 14.56
N PRO A 445 4.54 18.74 13.67
CA PRO A 445 3.12 19.02 13.89
C PRO A 445 2.55 18.33 15.13
N ARG A 446 2.95 17.10 15.44
CA ARG A 446 2.47 16.40 16.65
C ARG A 446 2.83 17.15 17.93
N HIS A 447 4.04 17.70 18.02
CA HIS A 447 4.45 18.48 19.19
C HIS A 447 3.67 19.80 19.26
N LEU A 448 3.41 20.43 18.12
CA LEU A 448 2.56 21.62 18.04
C LEU A 448 1.14 21.34 18.58
N PHE A 449 0.50 20.26 18.14
CA PHE A 449 -0.86 19.93 18.58
C PHE A 449 -0.91 19.59 20.08
N LYS A 450 0.04 18.81 20.58
CA LYS A 450 0.17 18.51 22.01
C LYS A 450 0.38 19.79 22.82
N PHE A 451 1.25 20.65 22.36
CA PHE A 451 1.53 21.92 22.98
C PHE A 451 0.28 22.81 23.04
N LEU A 452 -0.38 23.02 21.89
CA LEU A 452 -1.56 23.88 21.82
C LEU A 452 -2.73 23.32 22.62
N TYR A 453 -2.95 22.01 22.60
CA TYR A 453 -3.95 21.37 23.48
C TYR A 453 -3.66 21.64 24.96
N ARG A 454 -2.42 21.40 25.40
CA ARG A 454 -1.99 21.65 26.77
C ARG A 454 -2.11 23.14 27.18
N LEU A 455 -1.71 24.04 26.27
CA LEU A 455 -1.80 25.47 26.45
C LEU A 455 -3.25 25.94 26.72
N LEU A 456 -4.20 25.41 25.92
CA LEU A 456 -5.64 25.68 26.10
C LEU A 456 -6.14 25.17 27.45
N VAL A 457 -5.74 23.97 27.85
CA VAL A 457 -6.11 23.39 29.16
C VAL A 457 -5.50 24.20 30.31
N ASP A 458 -4.22 24.54 30.22
CA ASP A 458 -3.51 25.32 31.28
C ASP A 458 -4.09 26.73 31.42
N HIS A 459 -4.43 27.38 30.28
CA HIS A 459 -5.09 28.65 30.28
C HIS A 459 -6.48 28.58 30.95
N CYS A 460 -7.32 27.65 30.51
CA CYS A 460 -8.67 27.52 31.03
C CYS A 460 -8.72 27.14 32.50
N ASN A 461 -7.75 26.40 33.01
CA ASN A 461 -7.65 26.04 34.44
C ASN A 461 -7.29 27.22 35.36
N ARG A 462 -6.67 28.28 34.83
CA ARG A 462 -6.32 29.47 35.60
C ARG A 462 -7.49 30.42 35.85
N TYR A 463 -8.56 30.30 35.06
CA TYR A 463 -9.69 31.22 35.07
C TYR A 463 -11.01 30.49 35.36
N THR A 464 -11.90 31.19 36.08
CA THR A 464 -13.26 30.69 36.39
C THR A 464 -14.28 31.18 35.38
N VAL A 465 -15.48 30.63 35.42
CA VAL A 465 -16.61 31.07 34.58
C VAL A 465 -17.06 32.48 34.95
N ASP A 466 -16.93 32.86 36.25
CA ASP A 466 -17.34 34.15 36.74
C ASP A 466 -16.32 35.27 36.44
N ASN A 467 -15.07 34.91 36.21
CA ASN A 467 -14.00 35.84 35.83
C ASN A 467 -13.18 35.27 34.66
N PRO A 468 -13.76 35.21 33.46
CA PRO A 468 -13.13 34.63 32.28
C PRO A 468 -12.05 35.57 31.71
N ASN A 469 -10.97 34.98 31.20
CA ASN A 469 -10.05 35.63 30.30
C ASN A 469 -10.10 34.92 28.94
N TRP A 470 -10.55 35.62 27.90
CA TRP A 470 -10.77 35.10 26.57
C TRP A 470 -9.56 35.16 25.66
N LYS A 471 -8.41 35.64 26.15
CA LYS A 471 -7.17 35.71 25.40
C LYS A 471 -6.01 35.12 26.20
N ILE A 472 -5.18 34.32 25.53
CA ILE A 472 -4.01 33.70 26.10
C ILE A 472 -2.91 34.79 26.24
N ASN A 473 -2.44 35.05 27.42
CA ASN A 473 -1.41 36.03 27.67
C ASN A 473 0.01 35.48 27.45
N ARG A 474 0.99 36.39 27.30
CA ARG A 474 2.39 36.05 27.00
C ARG A 474 3.03 35.19 28.10
N GLU A 475 2.73 35.46 29.36
CA GLU A 475 3.27 34.70 30.48
C GLU A 475 2.82 33.25 30.47
N THR A 476 1.53 33.00 30.19
CA THR A 476 0.99 31.64 30.04
C THR A 476 1.64 30.90 28.87
N LEU A 477 1.80 31.58 27.72
CA LEU A 477 2.45 31.00 26.54
C LEU A 477 3.89 30.56 26.86
N HIS A 478 4.71 31.47 27.42
CA HIS A 478 6.12 31.17 27.71
C HIS A 478 6.29 30.09 28.77
N THR A 479 5.47 30.15 29.83
CA THR A 479 5.50 29.14 30.92
C THR A 479 5.13 27.76 30.38
N ALA A 480 4.04 27.66 29.63
CA ALA A 480 3.60 26.39 29.00
C ALA A 480 4.66 25.84 28.04
N LEU A 481 5.28 26.70 27.21
CA LEU A 481 6.32 26.27 26.27
C LEU A 481 7.55 25.75 27.00
N SER A 482 8.05 26.45 28.00
CA SER A 482 9.22 26.02 28.77
C SER A 482 9.00 24.69 29.50
N LEU A 483 7.80 24.47 30.04
CA LEU A 483 7.43 23.21 30.67
C LEU A 483 7.33 22.09 29.62
N PHE A 484 6.72 22.35 28.46
CA PHE A 484 6.58 21.40 27.41
C PHE A 484 7.94 20.96 26.82
N GLN A 485 8.86 21.91 26.61
CA GLN A 485 10.24 21.61 26.14
C GLN A 485 11.00 20.76 27.17
N ARG A 486 10.91 21.08 28.42
CA ARG A 486 11.54 20.28 29.49
C ARG A 486 11.01 18.83 29.48
N ASP A 487 9.72 18.68 29.30
CA ASP A 487 9.09 17.36 29.27
C ASP A 487 9.51 16.56 27.98
N LEU A 488 9.66 17.23 26.83
CA LEU A 488 10.23 16.64 25.62
C LEU A 488 11.68 16.19 25.82
N ASP A 489 12.53 17.06 26.39
CA ASP A 489 13.93 16.72 26.66
C ASP A 489 14.07 15.55 27.64
N ALA A 490 13.18 15.46 28.61
CA ALA A 490 13.15 14.34 29.54
C ALA A 490 12.74 13.02 28.83
N PHE A 491 11.78 13.10 27.95
CA PHE A 491 11.35 11.96 27.13
C PHE A 491 12.46 11.46 26.21
N ASP A 492 13.13 12.37 25.50
CA ASP A 492 14.24 12.03 24.57
C ASP A 492 15.43 11.40 25.31
N ARG A 493 15.64 11.74 26.57
CA ARG A 493 16.66 11.11 27.45
C ARG A 493 16.20 9.80 28.08
N GLY A 494 14.99 9.31 27.76
CA GLY A 494 14.44 8.08 28.35
C GLY A 494 14.03 8.19 29.82
N MET A 495 13.90 9.42 30.35
CA MET A 495 13.50 9.70 31.75
C MET A 495 12.03 10.12 31.87
N GLY A 496 11.29 10.18 30.76
CA GLY A 496 9.89 10.56 30.71
C GLY A 496 8.97 9.39 31.02
N THR A 497 8.06 9.54 31.95
CA THR A 497 6.84 8.73 32.04
C THR A 497 5.93 9.15 30.88
N GLY A 498 5.66 8.24 29.94
CA GLY A 498 4.83 8.47 28.77
C GLY A 498 3.39 8.88 29.08
#